data_d4b0609143e042ec52b16e58b9605682
#
_entry.id   d4b0609143e042ec52b16e58b9605682
#
_cell.length_a   1.000
_cell.length_b   1.000
_cell.length_c   1.000
_cell.angle_alpha   90.00
_cell.angle_beta   90.00
_cell.angle_gamma   90.00
#
_symmetry.space_group_name_H-M   'P 1'
#
loop_
_entity.id
_entity.type
_entity.pdbx_description
1 polymer ?
#
loop_
_entity_poly.entity_id
_entity_poly.type
_entity_poly.pdbx_seq_one_letter_code
_entity_poly.pdbx_strand_id
1 'polypeptide(L)'
;MYTDKQAAIIATLLDKWQNRNTAYNSIIVSDRQFAALRNVLTESNLCGHISYIGVSPDGRTYGICYNRSRGWYNMTVEQTAEEREAVKQAEREAQKIHYQSAEYQAKAREALERIKSGKPGAFDKTICKHAGLL
;
A
#
# COMPACT_ATOMS: atom_id res chain seq x y z
N MET A 1 -19.89 -16.84 -12.95
CA MET A 1 -19.19 -18.04 -12.48
C MET A 1 -17.84 -18.16 -13.19
N TYR A 2 -16.80 -18.51 -12.45
CA TYR A 2 -15.45 -18.65 -13.00
C TYR A 2 -15.30 -20.03 -13.67
N THR A 3 -14.73 -20.05 -14.88
CA THR A 3 -14.24 -21.30 -15.46
C THR A 3 -12.99 -21.76 -14.70
N ASP A 4 -12.57 -22.99 -14.88
CA ASP A 4 -11.34 -23.51 -14.25
C ASP A 4 -10.12 -22.68 -14.64
N LYS A 5 -10.04 -22.27 -15.92
CA LYS A 5 -8.96 -21.41 -16.42
C LYS A 5 -8.98 -20.05 -15.75
N GLN A 6 -10.16 -19.42 -15.63
CA GLN A 6 -10.32 -18.12 -14.97
C GLN A 6 -9.99 -18.22 -13.48
N ALA A 7 -10.45 -19.26 -12.81
CA ALA A 7 -10.14 -19.50 -11.41
C ALA A 7 -8.64 -19.65 -11.17
N ALA A 8 -7.94 -20.34 -12.07
CA ALA A 8 -6.48 -20.48 -12.00
C ALA A 8 -5.77 -19.13 -12.20
N ILE A 9 -6.23 -18.30 -13.13
CA ILE A 9 -5.67 -16.98 -13.38
C ILE A 9 -5.85 -16.09 -12.15
N ILE A 10 -7.06 -16.04 -11.58
CA ILE A 10 -7.32 -15.19 -10.42
C ILE A 10 -6.57 -15.68 -9.18
N ALA A 11 -6.43 -16.98 -9.00
CA ALA A 11 -5.63 -17.53 -7.90
C ALA A 11 -4.16 -17.11 -8.01
N THR A 12 -3.59 -17.14 -9.22
CA THR A 12 -2.24 -16.67 -9.48
C THR A 12 -2.09 -15.19 -9.19
N LEU A 13 -3.05 -14.37 -9.61
CA LEU A 13 -3.03 -12.93 -9.37
C LEU A 13 -3.18 -12.59 -7.89
N LEU A 14 -4.06 -13.28 -7.17
CA LEU A 14 -4.24 -13.07 -5.73
C LEU A 14 -2.99 -13.46 -4.95
N ASP A 15 -2.34 -14.55 -5.32
CA ASP A 15 -1.09 -14.98 -4.72
C ASP A 15 0.03 -13.94 -4.95
N LYS A 16 0.13 -13.44 -6.17
CA LYS A 16 1.08 -12.38 -6.53
C LYS A 16 0.80 -11.10 -5.73
N TRP A 17 -0.47 -10.73 -5.57
CA TRP A 17 -0.86 -9.57 -4.78
C TRP A 17 -0.50 -9.75 -3.31
N GLN A 18 -0.76 -10.92 -2.75
CA GLN A 18 -0.44 -11.26 -1.36
C GLN A 18 1.06 -11.12 -1.07
N ASN A 19 1.90 -11.50 -2.04
CA ASN A 19 3.36 -11.49 -1.92
C ASN A 19 4.01 -10.25 -2.54
N ARG A 20 3.22 -9.21 -2.84
CA ARG A 20 3.74 -7.99 -3.45
C ARG A 20 4.69 -7.23 -2.53
N ASN A 21 5.51 -6.35 -3.14
CA ASN A 21 6.27 -5.38 -2.39
C ASN A 21 5.32 -4.43 -1.65
N THR A 22 5.51 -4.26 -0.34
CA THR A 22 4.65 -3.41 0.50
C THR A 22 4.66 -1.93 0.11
N ALA A 23 5.64 -1.48 -0.67
CA ALA A 23 5.67 -0.11 -1.21
C ALA A 23 4.57 0.12 -2.25
N TYR A 24 4.00 -0.93 -2.82
CA TYR A 24 2.98 -0.85 -3.85
C TYR A 24 1.71 -1.57 -3.40
N ASN A 25 0.55 -0.95 -3.67
CA ASN A 25 -0.79 -1.42 -3.30
C ASN A 25 -1.46 -2.17 -4.45
N SER A 26 -0.76 -2.33 -5.57
CA SER A 26 -1.28 -2.99 -6.76
C SER A 26 -0.25 -3.89 -7.42
N ILE A 27 -0.74 -4.80 -8.25
CA ILE A 27 0.10 -5.64 -9.11
C ILE A 27 -0.27 -5.42 -10.57
N ILE A 28 0.65 -5.78 -11.46
CA ILE A 28 0.43 -5.67 -12.90
C ILE A 28 -0.35 -6.89 -13.40
N VAL A 29 -1.39 -6.64 -14.21
CA VAL A 29 -2.18 -7.67 -14.88
C VAL A 29 -1.90 -7.55 -16.37
N SER A 30 -1.55 -8.66 -17.02
CA SER A 30 -1.31 -8.64 -18.46
C SER A 30 -2.61 -8.45 -19.25
N ASP A 31 -2.50 -7.95 -20.48
CA ASP A 31 -3.66 -7.80 -21.38
C ASP A 31 -4.37 -9.13 -21.60
N ARG A 32 -3.62 -10.21 -21.70
CA ARG A 32 -4.15 -11.56 -21.86
C ARG A 32 -4.93 -12.02 -20.62
N GLN A 33 -4.40 -11.78 -19.45
CA GLN A 33 -5.09 -12.10 -18.19
C GLN A 33 -6.38 -11.30 -18.04
N PHE A 34 -6.33 -10.01 -18.33
CA PHE A 34 -7.50 -9.14 -18.29
C PHE A 34 -8.57 -9.61 -19.27
N ALA A 35 -8.19 -9.91 -20.52
CA ALA A 35 -9.12 -10.38 -21.52
C ALA A 35 -9.79 -11.71 -21.11
N ALA A 36 -9.04 -12.61 -20.47
CA ALA A 36 -9.58 -13.87 -19.99
C ALA A 36 -10.58 -13.70 -18.84
N LEU A 37 -10.43 -12.64 -18.04
CA LEU A 37 -11.32 -12.37 -16.90
C LEU A 37 -12.46 -11.40 -17.22
N ARG A 38 -12.47 -10.81 -18.40
CA ARG A 38 -13.39 -9.70 -18.73
C ARG A 38 -14.86 -10.01 -18.46
N ASN A 39 -15.32 -11.21 -18.79
CA ASN A 39 -16.73 -11.59 -18.65
C ASN A 39 -17.18 -11.84 -17.19
N VAL A 40 -16.24 -12.01 -16.26
CA VAL A 40 -16.55 -12.16 -14.83
C VAL A 40 -16.41 -10.83 -14.09
N LEU A 41 -16.02 -9.75 -14.79
CA LEU A 41 -15.84 -8.43 -14.23
C LEU A 41 -17.02 -7.53 -14.56
N THR A 42 -17.37 -6.65 -13.62
CA THR A 42 -18.39 -5.61 -13.81
C THR A 42 -17.70 -4.27 -14.02
N GLU A 43 -17.99 -3.63 -15.13
CA GLU A 43 -17.46 -2.29 -15.42
C GLU A 43 -18.10 -1.25 -14.50
N SER A 44 -17.26 -0.41 -13.92
CA SER A 44 -17.68 0.71 -13.08
C SER A 44 -17.01 1.98 -13.58
N ASN A 45 -17.78 3.06 -13.71
CA ASN A 45 -17.27 4.37 -14.13
C ASN A 45 -17.53 5.37 -13.01
N LEU A 46 -16.53 5.58 -12.17
CA LEU A 46 -16.59 6.55 -11.08
C LEU A 46 -15.60 7.69 -11.35
N CYS A 47 -16.09 8.93 -11.32
CA CYS A 47 -15.26 10.13 -11.48
C CYS A 47 -14.44 10.15 -12.79
N GLY A 48 -14.98 9.61 -13.88
CA GLY A 48 -14.30 9.55 -15.17
C GLY A 48 -13.26 8.46 -15.31
N HIS A 49 -13.09 7.63 -14.31
CA HIS A 49 -12.18 6.48 -14.35
C HIS A 49 -12.98 5.19 -14.53
N ILE A 50 -12.61 4.41 -15.55
CA ILE A 50 -13.21 3.11 -15.79
C ILE A 50 -12.43 2.08 -14.99
N SER A 51 -13.11 1.36 -14.11
CA SER A 51 -12.56 0.23 -13.38
C SER A 51 -13.43 -0.99 -13.57
N TYR A 52 -12.84 -2.16 -13.36
CA TYR A 52 -13.50 -3.44 -13.51
C TYR A 52 -13.44 -4.15 -12.16
N ILE A 53 -14.61 -4.47 -11.62
CA ILE A 53 -14.73 -5.04 -10.27
C ILE A 53 -15.15 -6.50 -10.39
N GLY A 54 -14.49 -7.36 -9.64
CA GLY A 54 -14.81 -8.77 -9.55
C GLY A 54 -14.80 -9.26 -8.11
N VAL A 55 -15.43 -10.41 -7.90
CA VAL A 55 -15.38 -11.14 -6.63
C VAL A 55 -14.77 -12.50 -6.93
N SER A 56 -13.67 -12.81 -6.28
CA SER A 56 -12.97 -14.08 -6.48
C SER A 56 -13.81 -15.27 -5.99
N PRO A 57 -13.49 -16.51 -6.40
CA PRO A 57 -14.23 -17.69 -5.93
C PRO A 57 -14.23 -17.85 -4.41
N ASP A 58 -13.21 -17.33 -3.71
CA ASP A 58 -13.14 -17.33 -2.24
C ASP A 58 -13.83 -16.13 -1.58
N GLY A 59 -14.49 -15.27 -2.37
CA GLY A 59 -15.30 -14.17 -1.85
C GLY A 59 -14.56 -12.83 -1.66
N ARG A 60 -13.34 -12.69 -2.17
CA ARG A 60 -12.59 -11.42 -2.07
C ARG A 60 -12.93 -10.50 -3.23
N THR A 61 -13.24 -9.25 -2.93
CA THR A 61 -13.47 -8.21 -3.94
C THR A 61 -12.14 -7.66 -4.43
N TYR A 62 -11.99 -7.54 -5.72
CA TYR A 62 -10.82 -6.96 -6.36
C TYR A 62 -11.22 -6.00 -7.47
N GLY A 63 -10.34 -5.08 -7.81
CA GLY A 63 -10.55 -4.13 -8.90
C GLY A 63 -9.37 -4.14 -9.87
N ILE A 64 -9.66 -3.97 -11.15
CA ILE A 64 -8.65 -3.86 -12.19
C ILE A 64 -8.87 -2.55 -12.94
N CYS A 65 -7.85 -1.71 -13.02
CA CYS A 65 -7.89 -0.43 -13.74
C CYS A 65 -6.78 -0.37 -14.77
N TYR A 66 -7.07 0.28 -15.91
CA TYR A 66 -6.03 0.54 -16.91
C TYR A 66 -5.23 1.78 -16.51
N ASN A 67 -3.93 1.63 -16.38
CA ASN A 67 -3.02 2.72 -16.10
C ASN A 67 -2.52 3.34 -17.41
N ARG A 68 -3.08 4.48 -17.79
CA ARG A 68 -2.74 5.17 -19.06
C ARG A 68 -1.30 5.63 -19.11
N SER A 69 -0.75 6.06 -17.98
CA SER A 69 0.64 6.54 -17.89
C SER A 69 1.65 5.44 -18.13
N ARG A 70 1.34 4.22 -17.71
CA ARG A 70 2.24 3.06 -17.79
C ARG A 70 1.91 2.13 -18.94
N GLY A 71 0.66 2.15 -19.45
CA GLY A 71 0.24 1.29 -20.54
C GLY A 71 -0.09 -0.15 -20.14
N TRP A 72 -0.45 -0.38 -18.88
CA TRP A 72 -0.84 -1.70 -18.41
C TRP A 72 -2.01 -1.64 -17.43
N TYR A 73 -2.60 -2.80 -17.15
CA TYR A 73 -3.63 -2.93 -16.12
C TYR A 73 -3.01 -3.15 -14.74
N ASN A 74 -3.62 -2.55 -13.73
CA ASN A 74 -3.27 -2.75 -12.33
C ASN A 74 -4.43 -3.38 -11.57
N MET A 75 -4.13 -4.31 -10.69
CA MET A 75 -5.11 -4.95 -9.81
C MET A 75 -4.86 -4.57 -8.37
N THR A 76 -5.94 -4.20 -7.67
CA THR A 76 -5.95 -4.02 -6.22
C THR A 76 -6.98 -4.97 -5.63
N VAL A 77 -6.73 -5.42 -4.42
CA VAL A 77 -7.65 -6.31 -3.69
C VAL A 77 -8.13 -5.57 -2.45
N GLU A 78 -9.43 -5.66 -2.17
CA GLU A 78 -9.99 -5.06 -0.97
C GLU A 78 -9.38 -5.75 0.27
N GLN A 79 -8.81 -4.93 1.15
CA GLN A 79 -8.22 -5.41 2.39
C GLN A 79 -9.29 -5.59 3.45
N THR A 80 -9.17 -6.67 4.23
CA THR A 80 -10.00 -6.85 5.42
C THR A 80 -9.58 -5.86 6.50
N ALA A 81 -10.43 -5.65 7.51
CA ALA A 81 -10.09 -4.80 8.64
C ALA A 81 -8.84 -5.29 9.37
N GLU A 82 -8.68 -6.61 9.48
CA GLU A 82 -7.51 -7.23 10.11
C GLU A 82 -6.24 -6.98 9.32
N GLU A 83 -6.29 -7.10 7.99
CA GLU A 83 -5.15 -6.82 7.10
C GLU A 83 -4.73 -5.36 7.19
N ARG A 84 -5.70 -4.43 7.20
CA ARG A 84 -5.43 -3.00 7.36
C ARG A 84 -4.76 -2.69 8.68
N GLU A 85 -5.24 -3.28 9.76
CA GLU A 85 -4.67 -3.10 11.09
C GLU A 85 -3.24 -3.66 11.17
N ALA A 86 -2.99 -4.82 10.55
CA ALA A 86 -1.65 -5.40 10.49
C ALA A 86 -0.66 -4.48 9.75
N VAL A 87 -1.08 -3.86 8.65
CA VAL A 87 -0.25 -2.88 7.91
C VAL A 87 0.05 -1.67 8.78
N LYS A 88 -0.95 -1.11 9.46
CA LYS A 88 -0.75 0.03 10.36
C LYS A 88 0.21 -0.30 11.50
N GLN A 89 0.08 -1.50 12.07
CA GLN A 89 0.97 -1.94 13.15
C GLN A 89 2.41 -2.08 12.65
N ALA A 90 2.61 -2.65 11.46
CA ALA A 90 3.94 -2.77 10.86
C ALA A 90 4.57 -1.40 10.60
N GLU A 91 3.78 -0.42 10.15
CA GLU A 91 4.24 0.96 9.94
C GLU A 91 4.65 1.61 11.26
N ARG A 92 3.86 1.42 12.33
CA ARG A 92 4.19 1.95 13.67
C ARG A 92 5.50 1.37 14.18
N GLU A 93 5.70 0.07 14.03
CA GLU A 93 6.95 -0.60 14.44
C GLU A 93 8.15 -0.08 13.64
N ALA A 94 8.01 0.09 12.34
CA ALA A 94 9.05 0.66 11.49
C ALA A 94 9.41 2.09 11.91
N GLN A 95 8.41 2.91 12.27
CA GLN A 95 8.64 4.27 12.77
C GLN A 95 9.38 4.28 14.10
N LYS A 96 9.03 3.38 15.02
CA LYS A 96 9.73 3.26 16.32
C LYS A 96 11.21 2.94 16.11
N ILE A 97 11.51 1.98 15.23
CA ILE A 97 12.88 1.61 14.89
C ILE A 97 13.63 2.81 14.31
N HIS A 98 12.99 3.55 13.41
CA HIS A 98 13.57 4.76 12.81
C HIS A 98 13.91 5.81 13.86
N TYR A 99 12.99 6.14 14.77
CA TYR A 99 13.19 7.14 15.81
C TYR A 99 14.23 6.72 16.86
N GLN A 100 14.46 5.42 17.01
CA GLN A 100 15.48 4.90 17.93
C GLN A 100 16.85 4.71 17.25
N SER A 101 16.96 4.94 15.95
CA SER A 101 18.22 4.81 15.23
C SER A 101 19.26 5.80 15.74
N ALA A 102 20.55 5.43 15.66
CA ALA A 102 21.64 6.29 16.10
C ALA A 102 21.67 7.62 15.35
N GLU A 103 21.38 7.60 14.05
CA GLU A 103 21.33 8.79 13.21
C GLU A 103 20.22 9.74 13.65
N TYR A 104 19.01 9.23 13.91
CA TYR A 104 17.90 10.05 14.35
C TYR A 104 18.15 10.62 15.74
N GLN A 105 18.71 9.82 16.66
CA GLN A 105 19.05 10.27 18.01
C GLN A 105 20.13 11.36 18.00
N ALA A 106 21.14 11.24 17.11
CA ALA A 106 22.16 12.27 16.95
C ALA A 106 21.53 13.59 16.45
N LYS A 107 20.65 13.51 15.46
CA LYS A 107 19.92 14.66 14.93
C LYS A 107 19.04 15.31 16.00
N ALA A 108 18.39 14.50 16.83
CA ALA A 108 17.56 14.98 17.92
C ALA A 108 18.37 15.69 19.01
N ARG A 109 19.57 15.21 19.33
CA ARG A 109 20.47 15.88 20.27
C ARG A 109 20.91 17.25 19.77
N GLU A 110 21.23 17.38 18.49
CA GLU A 110 21.54 18.68 17.87
C GLU A 110 20.33 19.62 17.97
N ALA A 111 19.11 19.10 17.71
CA ALA A 111 17.88 19.87 17.85
C ALA A 111 17.67 20.35 19.30
N LEU A 112 17.94 19.48 20.27
CA LEU A 112 17.84 19.82 21.68
C LEU A 112 18.83 20.95 22.09
N GLU A 113 20.06 20.91 21.57
CA GLU A 113 21.04 21.95 21.78
C GLU A 113 20.56 23.31 21.25
N ARG A 114 19.95 23.31 20.04
CA ARG A 114 19.36 24.54 19.48
C ARG A 114 18.23 25.08 20.33
N ILE A 115 17.38 24.22 20.88
CA ILE A 115 16.30 24.62 21.80
C ILE A 115 16.88 25.24 23.05
N LYS A 116 17.89 24.61 23.66
CA LYS A 116 18.54 25.13 24.88
C LYS A 116 19.25 26.46 24.67
N SER A 117 19.81 26.69 23.49
CA SER A 117 20.47 27.93 23.12
C SER A 117 19.51 29.08 22.81
N GLY A 118 18.19 28.83 22.79
CA GLY A 118 17.18 29.83 22.50
C GLY A 118 16.96 30.12 21.02
N LYS A 119 17.52 29.30 20.13
CA LYS A 119 17.40 29.45 18.67
C LYS A 119 16.92 28.12 18.01
N PRO A 120 15.73 27.62 18.40
CA PRO A 120 15.22 26.35 17.82
C PRO A 120 14.83 26.53 16.35
N GLY A 121 15.07 25.49 15.55
CA GLY A 121 14.53 25.38 14.21
C GLY A 121 13.04 25.01 14.23
N ALA A 122 12.37 25.09 13.08
CA ALA A 122 10.93 24.90 12.96
C ALA A 122 10.45 23.50 13.46
N PHE A 123 11.27 22.46 13.31
CA PHE A 123 10.90 21.09 13.64
C PHE A 123 11.66 20.51 14.84
N ASP A 124 12.48 21.29 15.51
CA ASP A 124 13.37 20.81 16.57
C ASP A 124 12.60 20.17 17.74
N LYS A 125 11.52 20.81 18.19
CA LYS A 125 10.67 20.25 19.26
C LYS A 125 10.02 18.92 18.87
N THR A 126 9.54 18.82 17.63
CA THR A 126 8.92 17.59 17.10
C THR A 126 9.95 16.47 17.02
N ILE A 127 11.15 16.75 16.53
CA ILE A 127 12.25 15.78 16.43
C ILE A 127 12.62 15.26 17.83
N CYS A 128 12.81 16.15 18.80
CA CYS A 128 13.13 15.77 20.18
C CYS A 128 12.02 14.94 20.83
N LYS A 129 10.78 15.29 20.57
CA LYS A 129 9.62 14.55 21.11
C LYS A 129 9.58 13.12 20.57
N HIS A 130 9.77 12.93 19.26
CA HIS A 130 9.80 11.60 18.64
C HIS A 130 10.98 10.76 19.12
N ALA A 131 12.10 11.40 19.42
CA ALA A 131 13.29 10.72 19.95
C ALA A 131 13.21 10.42 21.45
N GLY A 132 12.17 10.92 22.14
CA GLY A 132 12.01 10.73 23.60
C GLY A 132 12.87 11.67 24.45
N LEU A 133 13.36 12.79 23.91
CA LEU A 133 14.18 13.76 24.61
C LEU A 133 13.39 14.91 25.26
N LEU A 134 12.11 15.02 24.92
CA LEU A 134 11.16 15.98 25.50
C LEU A 134 9.92 15.29 26.03
#